data_6ac681158a9d274bd32deaea4e3fa95f
#
_entry.id   6ac681158a9d274bd32deaea4e3fa95f
#
_cell.length_a   1.000
_cell.length_b   1.000
_cell.length_c   1.000
_cell.angle_alpha   90.00
_cell.angle_beta   90.00
_cell.angle_gamma   90.00
#
_symmetry.space_group_name_H-M   'P 1'
#
loop_
_entity.id
_entity.type
_entity.pdbx_description
1 polymer ?
#
loop_
_entity_poly.entity_id
_entity_poly.type
_entity_poly.pdbx_seq_one_letter_code
_entity_poly.pdbx_strand_id
1 'polypeptide(L)'
;VTEVRIERAALESAIDLARLKWLDAEGREPTDPELRAFTQEMTSWWAENGANHSAYIARSPSGQAIGAAWLALVPRVPRPGNLRRLSADVQSVYVVPTSRGQGVGSMLVEAARAAAVDQGAPRIVVHSSERAVPLYRRLGFAISERLLQRHHDS
;
A
#
# COMPACT_ATOMS: atom_id res chain seq x y z
N VAL A 1 -8.66 -21.12 -13.28
CA VAL A 1 -7.64 -20.24 -12.70
C VAL A 1 -8.08 -18.80 -12.85
N THR A 2 -8.36 -18.18 -11.73
CA THR A 2 -8.78 -16.79 -11.68
C THR A 2 -7.54 -15.91 -11.76
N GLU A 3 -7.34 -15.25 -12.87
CA GLU A 3 -6.22 -14.34 -13.03
C GLU A 3 -6.53 -12.99 -12.37
N VAL A 4 -6.02 -12.81 -11.17
CA VAL A 4 -5.97 -11.50 -10.53
C VAL A 4 -4.85 -10.72 -11.19
N ARG A 5 -5.15 -9.49 -11.58
CA ARG A 5 -4.17 -8.59 -12.20
C ARG A 5 -3.82 -7.48 -11.23
N ILE A 6 -2.51 -7.22 -11.07
CA ILE A 6 -2.02 -6.08 -10.29
C ILE A 6 -1.66 -4.97 -11.26
N GLU A 7 -2.15 -3.77 -10.98
CA GLU A 7 -1.81 -2.58 -11.77
C GLU A 7 -1.39 -1.44 -10.85
N ARG A 8 -0.50 -0.59 -11.35
CA ARG A 8 -0.20 0.67 -10.69
C ARG A 8 -1.38 1.60 -10.91
N ALA A 9 -1.92 2.15 -9.82
CA ALA A 9 -3.08 3.01 -9.89
C ALA A 9 -2.72 4.38 -10.49
N ALA A 10 -3.62 4.89 -11.30
CA ALA A 10 -3.63 6.27 -11.78
C ALA A 10 -4.75 7.05 -11.08
N LEU A 11 -4.78 8.35 -11.30
CA LEU A 11 -5.72 9.23 -10.61
C LEU A 11 -7.19 8.86 -10.87
N GLU A 12 -7.50 8.32 -12.06
CA GLU A 12 -8.83 7.82 -12.42
C GLU A 12 -9.32 6.69 -11.50
N SER A 13 -8.40 6.00 -10.85
CA SER A 13 -8.71 4.92 -9.91
C SER A 13 -8.87 5.39 -8.46
N ALA A 14 -8.86 6.71 -8.22
CA ALA A 14 -9.00 7.25 -6.86
C ALA A 14 -10.28 6.79 -6.16
N ILE A 15 -11.37 6.63 -6.92
CA ILE A 15 -12.63 6.13 -6.35
C ILE A 15 -12.49 4.68 -5.83
N ASP A 16 -11.80 3.83 -6.55
CA ASP A 16 -11.55 2.45 -6.12
C ASP A 16 -10.67 2.43 -4.87
N LEU A 17 -9.61 3.24 -4.85
CA LEU A 17 -8.71 3.35 -3.70
C LEU A 17 -9.45 3.90 -2.47
N ALA A 18 -10.29 4.89 -2.66
CA ALA A 18 -11.11 5.47 -1.59
C ALA A 18 -12.06 4.42 -1.00
N ARG A 19 -12.75 3.68 -1.85
CA ARG A 19 -13.66 2.62 -1.41
C ARG A 19 -12.92 1.55 -0.61
N LEU A 20 -11.78 1.06 -1.12
CA LEU A 20 -10.99 0.04 -0.43
C LEU A 20 -10.46 0.53 0.92
N LYS A 21 -10.02 1.78 1.00
CA LYS A 21 -9.57 2.36 2.26
C LYS A 21 -10.71 2.57 3.24
N TRP A 22 -11.88 2.94 2.74
CA TRP A 22 -13.08 3.04 3.56
C TRP A 22 -13.44 1.69 4.18
N LEU A 23 -13.47 0.64 3.36
CA LEU A 23 -13.75 -0.73 3.83
C LEU A 23 -12.75 -1.18 4.90
N ASP A 24 -11.48 -0.88 4.71
CA ASP A 24 -10.42 -1.19 5.68
C ASP A 24 -10.64 -0.46 7.01
N ALA A 25 -10.99 0.81 6.96
CA ALA A 25 -11.14 1.66 8.14
C ALA A 25 -12.48 1.44 8.88
N GLU A 26 -13.57 1.33 8.13
CA GLU A 26 -14.93 1.33 8.68
C GLU A 26 -15.59 -0.06 8.74
N GLY A 27 -15.07 -1.01 7.97
CA GLY A 27 -15.62 -2.38 7.95
C GLY A 27 -16.99 -2.52 7.29
N ARG A 28 -17.44 -1.52 6.56
CA ARG A 28 -18.71 -1.51 5.83
C ARG A 28 -18.58 -0.72 4.53
N GLU A 29 -19.47 -0.98 3.59
CA GLU A 29 -19.52 -0.18 2.36
C GLU A 29 -19.88 1.28 2.67
N PRO A 30 -19.26 2.25 1.98
CA PRO A 30 -19.66 3.63 2.08
C PRO A 30 -21.00 3.86 1.36
N THR A 31 -21.78 4.82 1.85
CA THR A 31 -22.89 5.36 1.06
C THR A 31 -22.33 6.15 -0.13
N ASP A 32 -23.18 6.44 -1.13
CA ASP A 32 -22.73 7.23 -2.29
C ASP A 32 -22.20 8.61 -1.89
N PRO A 33 -22.87 9.39 -1.00
CA PRO A 33 -22.31 10.66 -0.53
C PRO A 33 -20.98 10.52 0.22
N GLU A 34 -20.86 9.50 1.07
CA GLU A 34 -19.61 9.22 1.80
C GLU A 34 -18.47 8.91 0.84
N LEU A 35 -18.72 8.08 -0.15
CA LEU A 35 -17.69 7.72 -1.14
C LEU A 35 -17.28 8.94 -1.98
N ARG A 36 -18.22 9.76 -2.41
CA ARG A 36 -17.91 10.98 -3.17
C ARG A 36 -17.03 11.93 -2.35
N ALA A 37 -17.39 12.18 -1.10
CA ALA A 37 -16.64 13.08 -0.22
C ALA A 37 -15.23 12.54 0.03
N PHE A 38 -15.11 11.26 0.37
CA PHE A 38 -13.79 10.66 0.66
C PHE A 38 -12.93 10.55 -0.60
N THR A 39 -13.52 10.30 -1.75
CA THR A 39 -12.78 10.29 -3.03
C THR A 39 -12.18 11.66 -3.33
N GLN A 40 -12.91 12.75 -3.06
CA GLN A 40 -12.39 14.11 -3.22
C GLN A 40 -11.22 14.38 -2.28
N GLU A 41 -11.35 13.99 -1.01
CA GLU A 41 -10.29 14.14 0.00
C GLU A 41 -9.03 13.35 -0.42
N MET A 42 -9.21 12.11 -0.83
CA MET A 42 -8.09 11.26 -1.26
C MET A 42 -7.43 11.80 -2.52
N THR A 43 -8.20 12.29 -3.47
CA THR A 43 -7.68 12.88 -4.70
C THR A 43 -6.84 14.12 -4.39
N SER A 44 -7.31 15.00 -3.50
CA SER A 44 -6.56 16.18 -3.06
C SER A 44 -5.28 15.80 -2.32
N TRP A 45 -5.38 14.85 -1.41
CA TRP A 45 -4.21 14.36 -0.68
C TRP A 45 -3.17 13.76 -1.63
N TRP A 46 -3.62 12.94 -2.59
CA TRP A 46 -2.71 12.30 -3.54
C TRP A 46 -2.05 13.30 -4.49
N ALA A 47 -2.77 14.35 -4.90
CA ALA A 47 -2.18 15.44 -5.68
C ALA A 47 -1.02 16.11 -4.93
N GLU A 48 -1.14 16.29 -3.62
CA GLU A 48 -0.10 16.90 -2.79
C GLU A 48 1.06 15.92 -2.48
N ASN A 49 0.78 14.64 -2.37
CA ASN A 49 1.74 13.64 -1.90
C ASN A 49 2.16 12.63 -2.99
N GLY A 50 1.67 12.77 -4.20
CA GLY A 50 1.87 11.80 -5.27
C GLY A 50 3.31 11.66 -5.75
N ALA A 51 4.17 12.66 -5.49
CA ALA A 51 5.58 12.56 -5.81
C ALA A 51 6.28 11.45 -5.02
N ASN A 52 5.80 11.15 -3.81
CA ASN A 52 6.40 10.17 -2.89
C ASN A 52 5.50 8.96 -2.62
N HIS A 53 4.29 8.93 -3.14
CA HIS A 53 3.33 7.87 -2.89
C HIS A 53 2.82 7.27 -4.19
N SER A 54 2.81 5.95 -4.25
CA SER A 54 2.18 5.19 -5.32
C SER A 54 1.24 4.15 -4.72
N ALA A 55 0.26 3.75 -5.50
CA ALA A 55 -0.70 2.73 -5.11
C ALA A 55 -0.79 1.65 -6.17
N TYR A 56 -1.10 0.44 -5.73
CA TYR A 56 -1.26 -0.74 -6.56
C TYR A 56 -2.63 -1.34 -6.26
N ILE A 57 -3.36 -1.67 -7.31
CA ILE A 57 -4.71 -2.23 -7.21
C ILE A 57 -4.69 -3.65 -7.75
N ALA A 58 -5.29 -4.56 -7.01
CA ALA A 58 -5.59 -5.90 -7.49
C ALA A 58 -6.99 -5.89 -8.11
N ARG A 59 -7.06 -6.33 -9.36
CA ARG A 59 -8.33 -6.44 -10.08
C ARG A 59 -8.69 -7.90 -10.33
N SER A 60 -9.95 -8.22 -10.08
CA SER A 60 -10.50 -9.52 -10.45
C SER A 60 -10.61 -9.65 -11.96
N PRO A 61 -10.85 -10.87 -12.51
CA PRO A 61 -11.07 -11.04 -13.95
C PRO A 61 -12.19 -10.17 -14.52
N SER A 62 -13.19 -9.81 -13.70
CA SER A 62 -14.27 -8.90 -14.11
C SER A 62 -13.87 -7.42 -14.06
N GLY A 63 -12.65 -7.11 -13.60
CA GLY A 63 -12.15 -5.73 -13.48
C GLY A 63 -12.46 -5.06 -12.16
N GLN A 64 -13.12 -5.74 -11.23
CA GLN A 64 -13.44 -5.18 -9.92
C GLN A 64 -12.18 -5.02 -9.06
N ALA A 65 -12.05 -3.88 -8.37
CA ALA A 65 -10.98 -3.67 -7.40
C ALA A 65 -11.24 -4.50 -6.14
N ILE A 66 -10.35 -5.45 -5.86
CA ILE A 66 -10.48 -6.39 -4.74
C ILE A 66 -9.41 -6.21 -3.66
N GLY A 67 -8.44 -5.35 -3.89
CA GLY A 67 -7.41 -5.05 -2.91
C GLY A 67 -6.51 -3.93 -3.38
N ALA A 68 -5.77 -3.35 -2.45
CA ALA A 68 -4.81 -2.29 -2.74
C ALA A 68 -3.64 -2.30 -1.76
N ALA A 69 -2.51 -1.79 -2.22
CA ALA A 69 -1.35 -1.50 -1.38
C ALA A 69 -0.82 -0.11 -1.71
N TRP A 70 -0.39 0.61 -0.68
CA TRP A 70 0.26 1.91 -0.83
C TRP A 70 1.74 1.81 -0.48
N LEU A 71 2.56 2.51 -1.26
CA LEU A 71 4.00 2.59 -1.08
C LEU A 71 4.40 4.06 -0.93
N ALA A 72 5.14 4.36 0.13
CA ALA A 72 5.78 5.66 0.30
C ALA A 72 7.28 5.51 0.07
N LEU A 73 7.87 6.47 -0.63
CA LEU A 73 9.31 6.61 -0.79
C LEU A 73 9.76 7.89 -0.09
N VAL A 74 10.64 7.74 0.88
CA VAL A 74 11.10 8.86 1.72
C VAL A 74 12.57 9.16 1.43
N PRO A 75 12.89 10.35 0.90
CA PRO A 75 14.28 10.77 0.74
C PRO A 75 15.00 10.81 2.09
N ARG A 76 16.21 10.30 2.10
CA ARG A 76 17.07 10.26 3.29
C ARG A 76 18.26 11.21 3.10
N VAL A 77 18.81 11.65 4.23
CA VAL A 77 20.01 12.48 4.23
C VAL A 77 21.13 11.83 3.41
N PRO A 78 21.78 12.56 2.47
CA PRO A 78 22.84 12.01 1.65
C PRO A 78 24.04 11.50 2.44
N ARG A 79 24.77 10.60 1.83
CA ARG A 79 26.10 10.18 2.29
C ARG A 79 27.11 10.51 1.21
N PRO A 80 28.42 10.64 1.56
CA PRO A 80 29.46 10.73 0.54
C PRO A 80 29.36 9.56 -0.44
N GLY A 81 29.31 9.86 -1.74
CA GLY A 81 29.16 8.85 -2.78
C GLY A 81 27.74 8.33 -3.02
N ASN A 82 26.77 8.75 -2.22
CA ASN A 82 25.38 8.34 -2.39
C ASN A 82 24.43 9.50 -2.02
N LEU A 83 24.12 10.32 -3.01
CA LEU A 83 23.30 11.52 -2.83
C LEU A 83 21.80 11.24 -2.87
N ARG A 84 21.39 10.14 -3.52
CA ARG A 84 19.96 9.80 -3.71
C ARG A 84 19.60 8.58 -2.88
N ARG A 85 19.47 8.78 -1.58
CA ARG A 85 19.08 7.73 -0.65
C ARG A 85 17.57 7.76 -0.43
N LEU A 86 16.95 6.58 -0.49
CA LEU A 86 15.51 6.41 -0.27
C LEU A 86 15.25 5.34 0.78
N SER A 87 14.23 5.55 1.59
CA SER A 87 13.55 4.51 2.35
C SER A 87 12.22 4.20 1.67
N ALA A 88 11.81 2.95 1.68
CA ALA A 88 10.50 2.53 1.19
C ALA A 88 9.65 2.02 2.35
N ASP A 89 8.39 2.39 2.35
CA ASP A 89 7.43 2.05 3.41
C ASP A 89 6.11 1.60 2.78
N VAL A 90 5.69 0.37 3.09
CA VAL A 90 4.35 -0.11 2.75
C VAL A 90 3.40 0.44 3.81
N GLN A 91 2.51 1.34 3.42
CA GLN A 91 1.68 2.07 4.38
C GLN A 91 0.30 1.47 4.59
N SER A 92 -0.19 0.69 3.65
CA SER A 92 -1.52 0.10 3.75
C SER A 92 -1.62 -1.05 2.77
N VAL A 93 -2.08 -2.20 3.24
CA VAL A 93 -2.42 -3.34 2.40
C VAL A 93 -3.78 -3.84 2.84
N TYR A 94 -4.72 -3.87 1.91
CA TYR A 94 -6.08 -4.35 2.18
C TYR A 94 -6.56 -5.24 1.05
N VAL A 95 -7.20 -6.34 1.40
CA VAL A 95 -7.88 -7.25 0.47
C VAL A 95 -9.30 -7.45 0.98
N VAL A 96 -10.29 -7.32 0.11
CA VAL A 96 -11.69 -7.54 0.50
C VAL A 96 -11.87 -8.96 1.05
N PRO A 97 -12.71 -9.14 2.09
CA PRO A 97 -12.81 -10.44 2.78
C PRO A 97 -13.05 -11.64 1.87
N THR A 98 -13.89 -11.49 0.83
CA THR A 98 -14.23 -12.58 -0.09
C THR A 98 -13.06 -13.00 -1.00
N SER A 99 -12.01 -12.20 -1.10
CA SER A 99 -10.83 -12.49 -1.92
C SER A 99 -9.60 -12.85 -1.11
N ARG A 100 -9.73 -12.97 0.21
CA ARG A 100 -8.62 -13.35 1.10
C ARG A 100 -8.29 -14.85 0.98
N GLY A 101 -7.07 -15.20 1.36
CA GLY A 101 -6.62 -16.58 1.33
C GLY A 101 -6.27 -17.09 -0.08
N GLN A 102 -6.18 -16.21 -1.07
CA GLN A 102 -5.91 -16.54 -2.47
C GLN A 102 -4.59 -15.93 -2.98
N GLY A 103 -3.77 -15.41 -2.09
CA GLY A 103 -2.47 -14.83 -2.46
C GLY A 103 -2.50 -13.39 -2.98
N VAL A 104 -3.65 -12.72 -2.94
CA VAL A 104 -3.80 -11.35 -3.46
C VAL A 104 -2.93 -10.36 -2.68
N GLY A 105 -2.92 -10.46 -1.35
CA GLY A 105 -2.08 -9.61 -0.50
C GLY A 105 -0.60 -9.77 -0.82
N SER A 106 -0.14 -11.00 -1.05
CA SER A 106 1.24 -11.29 -1.44
C SER A 106 1.58 -10.65 -2.78
N MET A 107 0.69 -10.73 -3.77
CA MET A 107 0.89 -10.10 -5.08
C MET A 107 1.01 -8.58 -4.97
N LEU A 108 0.17 -7.96 -4.14
CA LEU A 108 0.19 -6.51 -3.90
C LEU A 108 1.50 -6.08 -3.23
N VAL A 109 1.94 -6.78 -2.19
CA VAL A 109 3.19 -6.47 -1.49
C VAL A 109 4.40 -6.64 -2.42
N GLU A 110 4.40 -7.70 -3.25
CA GLU A 110 5.48 -7.92 -4.22
C GLU A 110 5.52 -6.84 -5.29
N ALA A 111 4.38 -6.33 -5.75
CA ALA A 111 4.34 -5.20 -6.69
C ALA A 111 4.94 -3.94 -6.06
N ALA A 112 4.58 -3.63 -4.82
CA ALA A 112 5.14 -2.50 -4.08
C ALA A 112 6.66 -2.67 -3.86
N ARG A 113 7.10 -3.88 -3.49
CA ARG A 113 8.52 -4.19 -3.31
C ARG A 113 9.31 -4.01 -4.60
N ALA A 114 8.81 -4.53 -5.71
CA ALA A 114 9.45 -4.38 -7.01
C ALA A 114 9.61 -2.92 -7.40
N ALA A 115 8.57 -2.09 -7.17
CA ALA A 115 8.64 -0.66 -7.42
C ALA A 115 9.67 0.04 -6.55
N ALA A 116 9.78 -0.34 -5.27
CA ALA A 116 10.80 0.20 -4.36
C ALA A 116 12.21 -0.13 -4.85
N VAL A 117 12.45 -1.37 -5.30
CA VAL A 117 13.72 -1.80 -5.87
C VAL A 117 14.05 -0.98 -7.12
N ASP A 118 13.10 -0.81 -8.03
CA ASP A 118 13.29 -0.03 -9.27
C ASP A 118 13.65 1.42 -8.98
N GLN A 119 13.14 1.98 -7.89
CA GLN A 119 13.46 3.35 -7.47
C GLN A 119 14.79 3.44 -6.70
N GLY A 120 15.45 2.34 -6.44
CA GLY A 120 16.74 2.29 -5.77
C GLY A 120 16.69 2.31 -4.25
N ALA A 121 15.53 2.02 -3.65
CA ALA A 121 15.43 1.87 -2.21
C ALA A 121 16.12 0.56 -1.76
N PRO A 122 17.10 0.62 -0.83
CA PRO A 122 17.87 -0.58 -0.44
C PRO A 122 17.06 -1.51 0.45
N ARG A 123 15.99 -1.04 1.04
CA ARG A 123 15.11 -1.85 1.90
C ARG A 123 13.70 -1.29 1.87
N ILE A 124 12.76 -2.15 2.22
CA ILE A 124 11.36 -1.81 2.37
C ILE A 124 10.91 -2.24 3.77
N VAL A 125 10.16 -1.38 4.44
CA VAL A 125 9.60 -1.65 5.77
C VAL A 125 8.08 -1.67 5.71
N VAL A 126 7.47 -2.33 6.68
CA VAL A 126 6.02 -2.35 6.86
C VAL A 126 5.68 -2.37 8.34
N HIS A 127 4.67 -1.58 8.71
CA HIS A 127 4.03 -1.70 10.02
C HIS A 127 2.83 -2.64 9.88
N SER A 128 3.00 -3.90 10.29
CA SER A 128 2.01 -4.95 10.07
C SER A 128 1.06 -5.10 11.26
N SER A 129 -0.17 -5.53 10.99
CA SER A 129 -0.99 -6.14 12.03
C SER A 129 -0.38 -7.49 12.45
N GLU A 130 -0.66 -7.94 13.68
CA GLU A 130 -0.20 -9.25 14.15
C GLU A 130 -0.61 -10.37 13.21
N ARG A 131 -1.84 -10.31 12.70
CA ARG A 131 -2.39 -11.33 11.79
C ARG A 131 -1.63 -11.42 10.47
N ALA A 132 -1.09 -10.32 9.98
CA ALA A 132 -0.40 -10.26 8.68
C ALA A 132 1.10 -10.58 8.78
N VAL A 133 1.69 -10.61 9.97
CA VAL A 133 3.12 -10.92 10.14
C VAL A 133 3.55 -12.19 9.42
N PRO A 134 2.82 -13.33 9.49
CA PRO A 134 3.22 -14.53 8.76
C PRO A 134 3.30 -14.32 7.24
N LEU A 135 2.42 -13.53 6.66
CA LEU A 135 2.45 -13.20 5.24
C LEU A 135 3.75 -12.47 4.88
N TYR A 136 4.10 -11.43 5.64
CA TYR A 136 5.31 -10.66 5.38
C TYR A 136 6.57 -11.52 5.56
N ARG A 137 6.59 -12.38 6.56
CA ARG A 137 7.72 -13.32 6.77
C ARG A 137 7.89 -14.25 5.57
N ARG A 138 6.82 -14.78 5.00
CA ARG A 138 6.88 -15.62 3.79
C ARG A 138 7.45 -14.86 2.59
N LEU A 139 7.28 -13.55 2.56
CA LEU A 139 7.80 -12.68 1.50
C LEU A 139 9.22 -12.17 1.78
N GLY A 140 9.88 -12.68 2.82
CA GLY A 140 11.25 -12.32 3.14
C GLY A 140 11.44 -11.15 4.08
N PHE A 141 10.34 -10.61 4.64
CA PHE A 141 10.44 -9.57 5.68
C PHE A 141 10.87 -10.21 7.00
N ALA A 142 11.76 -9.55 7.70
CA ALA A 142 12.25 -9.98 9.00
C ALA A 142 12.12 -8.87 10.02
N ILE A 143 11.98 -9.26 11.28
CA ILE A 143 11.96 -8.30 12.39
C ILE A 143 13.36 -7.67 12.51
N SER A 144 13.42 -6.35 12.63
CA SER A 144 14.66 -5.61 12.80
C SER A 144 14.80 -5.13 14.24
N GLU A 145 15.87 -5.50 14.90
CA GLU A 145 16.23 -4.99 16.24
C GLU A 145 16.71 -3.55 16.21
N ARG A 146 16.95 -2.98 15.01
CA ARG A 146 17.42 -1.61 14.83
C ARG A 146 16.32 -0.63 14.45
N LEU A 147 15.11 -1.14 14.17
CA LEU A 147 13.94 -0.28 13.90
C LEU A 147 13.23 -0.04 15.23
N LEU A 148 13.47 1.12 15.81
CA LEU A 148 12.91 1.46 17.11
C LEU A 148 11.68 2.34 16.93
N GLN A 149 10.67 2.08 17.73
CA GLN A 149 9.39 2.77 17.69
C GLN A 149 9.05 3.26 19.09
N ARG A 150 8.54 4.48 19.19
CA ARG A 150 8.03 5.01 20.43
C ARG A 150 6.68 5.66 20.19
N HIS A 151 5.68 5.25 20.93
CA HIS A 151 4.38 5.92 20.96
C HIS A 151 4.45 7.12 21.88
N HIS A 152 3.79 8.20 21.51
CA HIS A 152 3.59 9.34 22.37
C HIS A 152 2.16 9.28 22.89
N ASP A 153 2.02 9.47 24.20
CA ASP A 153 0.69 9.57 24.79
C ASP A 153 0.03 10.85 24.28
N SER A 154 -1.21 10.75 23.84
CA SER A 154 -2.01 11.87 23.35
C SER A 154 -2.63 12.64 24.49
#